data_54877eedd9a7c5bd76fbd52a299f9e83
#
_entry.id   54877eedd9a7c5bd76fbd52a299f9e83
#
_cell.length_a   1.000
_cell.length_b   1.000
_cell.length_c   1.000
_cell.angle_alpha   90.00
_cell.angle_beta   90.00
_cell.angle_gamma   90.00
#
_symmetry.space_group_name_H-M   'P 1'
#
loop_
_entity.id
_entity.type
_entity.pdbx_description
1 polymer ?
#
loop_
_entity_poly.entity_id
_entity_poly.type
_entity_poly.pdbx_seq_one_letter_code
_entity_poly.pdbx_strand_id
1 'polypeptide(L)'
;MLLVTGGAGFIGSNFILRWLEHANESIVNLDALTYAGNLENLRPVVHDPRYRFVRGNICDAALVADLFERYRPRAVVHFAAESH
;
A
#
# COMPACT_ATOMS: atom_id res chain seq x y z
N MET A 1 -6.78 8.19 6.59
CA MET A 1 -5.69 7.56 5.86
C MET A 1 -6.23 6.47 4.94
N LEU A 2 -5.49 6.15 3.92
CA LEU A 2 -5.87 5.11 2.97
C LEU A 2 -5.07 3.84 3.21
N LEU A 3 -5.72 2.71 3.06
CA LEU A 3 -5.02 1.43 2.98
C LEU A 3 -4.96 1.03 1.51
N VAL A 4 -3.76 0.89 0.99
CA VAL A 4 -3.56 0.50 -0.40
C VAL A 4 -3.01 -0.92 -0.40
N THR A 5 -3.58 -1.79 -1.21
CA THR A 5 -3.06 -3.15 -1.35
C THR A 5 -2.49 -3.31 -2.74
N GLY A 6 -1.33 -3.97 -2.81
CA GLY A 6 -0.65 -4.14 -4.09
C GLY A 6 0.00 -2.86 -4.59
N GLY A 7 0.37 -1.97 -3.68
CA GLY A 7 0.91 -0.67 -4.06
C GLY A 7 2.35 -0.70 -4.54
N ALA A 8 3.02 -1.86 -4.46
CA ALA A 8 4.39 -1.94 -4.98
C ALA A 8 4.42 -2.35 -6.45
N GLY A 9 3.28 -2.70 -7.04
CA GLY A 9 3.20 -2.95 -8.47
C GLY A 9 3.27 -1.66 -9.26
N PHE A 10 3.26 -1.79 -10.58
CA PHE A 10 3.45 -0.62 -11.44
C PHE A 10 2.32 0.39 -11.28
N ILE A 11 1.07 -0.07 -11.37
CA ILE A 11 -0.07 0.85 -11.30
C ILE A 11 -0.24 1.37 -9.89
N GLY A 12 -0.13 0.48 -8.89
CA GLY A 12 -0.31 0.88 -7.51
C GLY A 12 0.74 1.86 -7.04
N SER A 13 1.99 1.67 -7.45
CA SER A 13 3.05 2.60 -7.04
C SER A 13 2.84 3.97 -7.66
N ASN A 14 2.40 4.03 -8.92
CA ASN A 14 2.09 5.32 -9.53
C ASN A 14 0.96 6.02 -8.79
N PHE A 15 -0.05 5.28 -8.36
CA PHE A 15 -1.11 5.88 -7.58
C PHE A 15 -0.57 6.47 -6.29
N ILE A 16 0.27 5.73 -5.56
CA ILE A 16 0.80 6.20 -4.28
C ILE A 16 1.65 7.45 -4.47
N LEU A 17 2.52 7.45 -5.48
CA LEU A 17 3.38 8.60 -5.72
C LEU A 17 2.55 9.85 -6.01
N ARG A 18 1.53 9.70 -6.86
CA ARG A 18 0.71 10.86 -7.21
C ARG A 18 -0.17 11.30 -6.04
N TRP A 19 -0.65 10.35 -5.26
CA TRP A 19 -1.45 10.70 -4.08
C TRP A 19 -0.65 11.54 -3.11
N LEU A 20 0.57 11.10 -2.78
CA LEU A 20 1.40 11.81 -1.82
C LEU A 20 1.88 13.15 -2.37
N GLU A 21 1.90 13.30 -3.69
CA GLU A 21 2.28 14.55 -4.31
C GLU A 21 1.16 15.58 -4.25
N HIS A 22 -0.10 15.14 -4.34
CA HIS A 22 -1.23 16.04 -4.48
C HIS A 22 -2.17 16.08 -3.28
N ALA A 23 -2.07 15.14 -2.37
CA ALA A 23 -2.95 15.07 -1.22
C ALA A 23 -2.11 15.06 0.05
N ASN A 24 -2.75 15.42 1.16
CA ASN A 24 -2.04 15.50 2.43
C ASN A 24 -2.43 14.35 3.36
N GLU A 25 -2.89 13.26 2.80
CA GLU A 25 -3.39 12.14 3.58
C GLU A 25 -2.42 10.96 3.52
N SER A 26 -2.25 10.30 4.68
CA SER A 26 -1.31 9.18 4.80
C SER A 26 -1.78 7.94 4.07
N ILE A 27 -0.83 7.09 3.74
CA ILE A 27 -1.08 5.81 3.09
C ILE A 27 -0.34 4.72 3.84
N VAL A 28 -1.01 3.60 4.06
CA VAL A 28 -0.37 2.34 4.42
C VAL A 28 -0.48 1.43 3.21
N ASN A 29 0.66 0.94 2.74
CA ASN A 29 0.72 0.07 1.57
C ASN A 29 0.97 -1.37 2.03
N LEU A 30 0.01 -2.24 1.84
CA LEU A 30 0.12 -3.66 2.15
C LEU A 30 0.41 -4.41 0.85
N ASP A 31 1.58 -5.04 0.77
CA ASP A 31 1.97 -5.75 -0.45
C ASP A 31 2.78 -6.99 -0.08
N ALA A 32 2.45 -8.09 -0.71
CA ALA A 32 3.16 -9.34 -0.46
C ALA A 32 4.50 -9.39 -1.17
N LEU A 33 4.76 -8.47 -2.10
CA LEU A 33 5.99 -8.42 -2.88
C LEU A 33 6.22 -9.71 -3.64
N THR A 34 5.15 -10.18 -4.29
CA THR A 34 5.31 -11.33 -5.18
C THR A 34 5.94 -10.84 -6.48
N TYR A 35 5.91 -11.66 -7.50
CA TYR A 35 6.64 -11.33 -8.72
C TYR A 35 6.25 -9.98 -9.33
N ALA A 36 5.09 -9.46 -9.02
CA ALA A 36 4.66 -8.17 -9.58
C ALA A 36 5.07 -6.99 -8.73
N GLY A 37 5.53 -7.22 -7.50
CA GLY A 37 5.84 -6.14 -6.59
C GLY A 37 7.31 -5.75 -6.63
N ASN A 38 7.58 -4.46 -6.52
CA ASN A 38 8.94 -3.96 -6.54
C ASN A 38 9.02 -2.69 -5.72
N LEU A 39 9.71 -2.77 -4.57
CA LEU A 39 9.83 -1.62 -3.69
C LEU A 39 10.60 -0.46 -4.30
N GLU A 40 11.41 -0.73 -5.33
CA GLU A 40 12.14 0.35 -6.01
C GLU A 40 11.17 1.37 -6.61
N ASN A 41 9.98 0.94 -6.98
CA ASN A 41 8.99 1.86 -7.55
C ASN A 41 8.57 2.93 -6.55
N LEU A 42 8.78 2.70 -5.25
CA LEU A 42 8.36 3.62 -4.21
C LEU A 42 9.54 4.26 -3.49
N ARG A 43 10.73 4.12 -4.05
CA ARG A 43 11.93 4.72 -3.45
C ARG A 43 11.76 6.23 -3.17
N PRO A 44 11.13 7.01 -4.04
CA PRO A 44 11.01 8.46 -3.77
C PRO A 44 10.25 8.80 -2.49
N VAL A 45 9.40 7.89 -1.99
CA VAL A 45 8.58 8.20 -0.82
C VAL A 45 8.91 7.32 0.37
N VAL A 46 9.99 6.53 0.30
CA VAL A 46 10.28 5.56 1.35
C VAL A 46 10.51 6.25 2.71
N HIS A 47 10.96 7.49 2.72
CA HIS A 47 11.19 8.22 3.97
C HIS A 47 10.11 9.26 4.27
N ASP A 48 9.05 9.30 3.46
CA ASP A 48 7.94 10.22 3.69
C ASP A 48 7.16 9.76 4.92
N PRO A 49 6.99 10.59 5.95
CA PRO A 49 6.29 10.17 7.16
C PRO A 49 4.82 9.82 6.93
N ARG A 50 4.25 10.22 5.80
CA ARG A 50 2.88 9.87 5.46
C ARG A 50 2.78 8.50 4.81
N TYR A 51 3.91 7.86 4.49
CA TYR A 51 3.93 6.57 3.79
C TYR A 51 4.45 5.49 4.72
N ARG A 52 3.73 4.38 4.79
CA ARG A 52 4.19 3.22 5.56
C ARG A 52 3.98 1.96 4.74
N PHE A 53 5.01 1.15 4.68
CA PHE A 53 4.94 -0.12 3.98
C PHE A 53 4.76 -1.25 4.98
N VAL A 54 3.85 -2.17 4.67
CA VAL A 54 3.64 -3.40 5.44
C VAL A 54 3.73 -4.57 4.48
N ARG A 55 4.66 -5.47 4.74
CA ARG A 55 4.77 -6.65 3.90
C ARG A 55 3.82 -7.72 4.42
N GLY A 56 2.96 -8.21 3.55
CA GLY A 56 2.03 -9.24 3.94
C GLY A 56 1.04 -9.54 2.83
N ASN A 57 0.28 -10.59 3.05
CA ASN A 57 -0.68 -11.07 2.07
C ASN A 57 -2.07 -10.58 2.47
N ILE A 58 -2.82 -10.07 1.50
CA ILE A 58 -4.17 -9.59 1.79
C ILE A 58 -5.07 -10.73 2.26
N CYS A 59 -4.69 -11.97 1.98
CA CYS A 59 -5.46 -13.14 2.45
C CYS A 59 -5.17 -13.47 3.91
N ASP A 60 -4.20 -12.81 4.53
CA ASP A 60 -3.91 -13.01 5.95
C ASP A 60 -4.91 -12.19 6.77
N ALA A 61 -6.00 -12.85 7.17
CA ALA A 61 -7.10 -12.17 7.83
C ALA A 61 -6.68 -11.51 9.14
N ALA A 62 -5.79 -12.15 9.89
CA ALA A 62 -5.34 -11.58 11.16
C ALA A 62 -4.54 -10.30 10.93
N LEU A 63 -3.68 -10.30 9.93
CA LEU A 63 -2.90 -9.12 9.59
C LEU A 63 -3.80 -7.98 9.14
N VAL A 64 -4.75 -8.28 8.26
CA VAL A 64 -5.66 -7.26 7.74
C VAL A 64 -6.50 -6.68 8.88
N ALA A 65 -7.00 -7.52 9.78
CA ALA A 65 -7.78 -7.04 10.91
C ALA A 65 -6.94 -6.13 11.80
N ASP A 66 -5.67 -6.49 12.03
CA ASP A 66 -4.78 -5.67 12.85
C ASP A 66 -4.55 -4.30 12.20
N LEU A 67 -4.38 -4.28 10.87
CA LEU A 67 -4.17 -3.02 10.18
C LEU A 67 -5.40 -2.12 10.26
N PHE A 68 -6.59 -2.71 10.14
CA PHE A 68 -7.81 -1.92 10.26
C PHE A 68 -7.97 -1.37 11.67
N GLU A 69 -7.64 -2.14 12.67
CA GLU A 69 -7.76 -1.69 14.05
C GLU A 69 -6.72 -0.62 14.37
N ARG A 70 -5.50 -0.82 13.91
CA ARG A 70 -4.40 0.08 14.23
C ARG A 70 -4.49 1.40 13.48
N TYR A 71 -4.82 1.35 12.20
CA TYR A 71 -4.76 2.53 11.34
C TYR A 71 -6.13 3.12 11.02
N ARG A 72 -7.19 2.35 11.14
CA ARG A 72 -8.56 2.80 10.90
C ARG A 72 -8.69 3.55 9.58
N PRO A 73 -8.34 2.89 8.46
CA PRO A 73 -8.38 3.57 7.18
C PRO A 73 -9.81 3.96 6.81
N ARG A 74 -9.96 5.12 6.19
CA ARG A 74 -11.28 5.55 5.74
C ARG A 74 -11.67 4.92 4.42
N ALA A 75 -10.69 4.36 3.67
CA ALA A 75 -10.95 3.73 2.40
C ALA A 75 -9.84 2.75 2.07
N VAL A 76 -10.17 1.77 1.24
CA VAL A 76 -9.21 0.79 0.76
C VAL A 76 -9.14 0.90 -0.75
N VAL A 77 -7.92 1.00 -1.29
CA VAL A 77 -7.70 1.00 -2.72
C VAL A 77 -6.92 -0.27 -3.04
N HIS A 78 -7.53 -1.13 -3.81
CA HIS A 78 -7.04 -2.50 -3.98
C HIS A 78 -6.42 -2.66 -5.38
N PHE A 79 -5.10 -2.76 -5.42
CA PHE A 79 -4.37 -3.03 -6.65
C PHE A 79 -3.76 -4.43 -6.67
N ALA A 80 -3.96 -5.21 -5.62
CA ALA A 80 -3.36 -6.55 -5.58
C ALA A 80 -3.94 -7.37 -6.70
N ALA A 81 -3.08 -7.77 -7.60
CA ALA A 81 -3.53 -8.46 -8.77
C ALA A 81 -3.84 -9.89 -8.43
N GLU A 82 -4.80 -10.42 -9.09
CA GLU A 82 -4.95 -11.74 -9.02
C GLU A 82 -4.41 -12.28 -10.12
N SER A 83 -3.67 -12.86 -10.29
CA SER A 83 -3.18 -13.29 -11.44
C SER A 83 -3.37 -14.40 -11.87
N HIS A 84 -3.43 -14.71 -12.17
CA HIS A 84 -3.57 -15.68 -12.56
C HIS A 84 -2.64 -16.12 -12.93
#